data_02b5a69a3ceb6b4b9ff1666a2600dab2
#
_entry.id   02b5a69a3ceb6b4b9ff1666a2600dab2
#
_cell.length_a   1.000
_cell.length_b   1.000
_cell.length_c   1.000
_cell.angle_alpha   90.00
_cell.angle_beta   90.00
_cell.angle_gamma   90.00
#
_symmetry.space_group_name_H-M   'P 1'
#
loop_
_entity.id
_entity.type
_entity.pdbx_description
1 polymer ?
#
loop_
_entity_poly.entity_id
_entity_poly.type
_entity_poly.pdbx_seq_one_letter_code
_entity_poly.pdbx_strand_id
1 'polypeptide(L)'
;GTTQSETVREHTGTGSVSEAAALIAASELGGSPARLTAPKETALQSMTFALARVPHSRGQRPGRKDGGKPGTVTVAGLGSGQPDGITPEALKAVRESGAVAGYTTYLDYIRPLLAGKRVIESGMRGEIERCTKALEAAVRGENVCVVTSGDPGVLAMAGLIYELRFTTKAFASVPVRVVPGVTAASLAAAAVGAPLQNGYA
;
A
#
# COMPACT_ATOMS: atom_id res chain seq x y z
N GLY A 1 -25.64 3.69 13.51
CA GLY A 1 -26.39 2.53 13.11
C GLY A 1 -25.48 1.52 12.47
N THR A 2 -25.36 0.31 13.02
CA THR A 2 -24.64 -0.81 12.41
C THR A 2 -25.44 -1.25 11.19
N THR A 3 -24.98 -0.96 9.98
CA THR A 3 -25.51 -1.53 8.76
C THR A 3 -25.14 -3.02 8.73
N GLN A 4 -26.04 -3.87 9.20
CA GLN A 4 -25.94 -5.29 8.98
C GLN A 4 -26.61 -5.61 7.64
N SER A 5 -25.85 -6.17 6.71
CA SER A 5 -26.37 -6.65 5.43
C SER A 5 -26.64 -8.15 5.51
N GLU A 6 -27.90 -8.54 5.33
CA GLU A 6 -28.32 -9.94 5.35
C GLU A 6 -27.66 -10.73 4.21
N THR A 7 -27.56 -10.13 3.02
CA THR A 7 -26.87 -10.71 1.86
C THR A 7 -25.39 -10.98 2.14
N VAL A 8 -24.71 -10.10 2.85
CA VAL A 8 -23.31 -10.29 3.24
C VAL A 8 -23.19 -11.43 4.26
N ARG A 9 -24.15 -11.53 5.18
CA ARG A 9 -24.18 -12.57 6.21
C ARG A 9 -24.37 -13.97 5.63
N GLU A 10 -25.22 -14.12 4.63
CA GLU A 10 -25.45 -15.39 3.94
C GLU A 10 -24.19 -15.92 3.23
N HIS A 11 -23.37 -15.02 2.66
CA HIS A 11 -22.17 -15.40 1.91
C HIS A 11 -20.89 -15.50 2.74
N THR A 12 -20.80 -14.81 3.86
CA THR A 12 -19.54 -14.66 4.62
C THR A 12 -19.65 -15.01 6.10
N GLY A 13 -20.85 -15.29 6.59
CA GLY A 13 -21.09 -15.57 8.02
C GLY A 13 -21.03 -14.33 8.93
N THR A 14 -20.81 -13.14 8.37
CA THR A 14 -20.80 -11.87 9.12
C THR A 14 -21.73 -10.84 8.48
N GLY A 15 -22.44 -10.06 9.29
CA GLY A 15 -23.33 -8.99 8.81
C GLY A 15 -22.61 -7.67 8.49
N SER A 16 -21.29 -7.64 8.55
CA SER A 16 -20.47 -6.44 8.35
C SER A 16 -19.63 -6.54 7.08
N VAL A 17 -19.78 -5.56 6.19
CA VAL A 17 -18.98 -5.50 4.95
C VAL A 17 -17.48 -5.41 5.24
N SER A 18 -17.06 -4.67 6.26
CA SER A 18 -15.65 -4.55 6.63
C SER A 18 -15.06 -5.86 7.17
N GLU A 19 -15.84 -6.63 7.93
CA GLU A 19 -15.42 -7.97 8.42
C GLU A 19 -15.37 -8.97 7.27
N ALA A 20 -16.39 -8.97 6.40
CA ALA A 20 -16.43 -9.81 5.21
C ALA A 20 -15.23 -9.55 4.29
N ALA A 21 -14.94 -8.30 4.00
CA ALA A 21 -13.79 -7.91 3.18
C ALA A 21 -12.46 -8.34 3.82
N ALA A 22 -12.30 -8.16 5.14
CA ALA A 22 -11.11 -8.60 5.85
C ALA A 22 -10.92 -10.13 5.83
N LEU A 23 -12.00 -10.89 6.03
CA LEU A 23 -11.96 -12.36 6.00
C LEU A 23 -11.65 -12.90 4.60
N ILE A 24 -12.34 -12.37 3.57
CA ILE A 24 -12.12 -12.77 2.18
C ILE A 24 -10.67 -12.48 1.78
N ALA A 25 -10.24 -11.22 1.93
CA ALA A 25 -8.89 -10.83 1.59
C ALA A 25 -7.83 -11.68 2.31
N ALA A 26 -7.97 -11.87 3.63
CA ALA A 26 -7.01 -12.67 4.39
C ALA A 26 -7.03 -14.15 3.98
N SER A 27 -8.20 -14.74 3.68
CA SER A 27 -8.32 -16.14 3.25
C SER A 27 -7.72 -16.36 1.86
N GLU A 28 -7.99 -15.47 0.91
CA GLU A 28 -7.40 -15.50 -0.42
C GLU A 28 -5.87 -15.39 -0.38
N LEU A 29 -5.35 -14.48 0.47
CA LEU A 29 -3.93 -14.25 0.64
C LEU A 29 -3.19 -15.42 1.32
N GLY A 30 -3.85 -16.05 2.29
CA GLY A 30 -3.24 -17.10 3.11
C GLY A 30 -3.48 -18.51 2.59
N GLY A 31 -4.33 -18.70 1.59
CA GLY A 31 -4.70 -20.01 1.07
C GLY A 31 -5.39 -20.92 2.10
N SER A 32 -5.90 -20.36 3.19
CA SER A 32 -6.57 -21.04 4.29
C SER A 32 -7.66 -20.15 4.89
N PRO A 33 -8.71 -20.72 5.49
CA PRO A 33 -9.76 -19.92 6.12
C PRO A 33 -9.19 -18.95 7.17
N ALA A 34 -9.46 -17.68 7.01
CA ALA A 34 -9.07 -16.65 7.95
C ALA A 34 -10.03 -16.55 9.13
N ARG A 35 -9.55 -16.06 10.26
CA ARG A 35 -10.36 -15.73 11.44
C ARG A 35 -10.23 -14.26 11.78
N LEU A 36 -11.32 -13.63 12.23
CA LEU A 36 -11.27 -12.28 12.75
C LEU A 36 -10.40 -12.25 14.03
N THR A 37 -9.42 -11.37 14.03
CA THR A 37 -8.58 -11.08 15.21
C THR A 37 -9.14 -9.90 15.99
N ALA A 38 -9.75 -8.95 15.28
CA ALA A 38 -10.57 -7.90 15.85
C ALA A 38 -11.86 -7.81 15.02
N PRO A 39 -13.05 -7.94 15.65
CA PRO A 39 -14.31 -7.71 14.99
C PRO A 39 -14.44 -6.25 14.58
N LYS A 40 -15.48 -5.93 13.81
CA LYS A 40 -15.74 -4.55 13.39
C LYS A 40 -15.80 -3.63 14.59
N GLU A 41 -14.87 -2.68 14.63
CA GLU A 41 -14.89 -1.56 15.55
C GLU A 41 -15.19 -0.27 14.79
N THR A 42 -15.93 0.62 15.44
CA THR A 42 -16.23 1.95 14.90
C THR A 42 -15.43 2.97 15.68
N ALA A 43 -14.44 3.55 15.02
CA ALA A 43 -13.72 4.69 15.55
C ALA A 43 -14.33 5.97 15.01
N LEU A 44 -14.56 6.96 15.86
CA LEU A 44 -15.01 8.31 15.47
C LEU A 44 -16.29 8.33 14.61
N GLN A 45 -17.30 7.56 14.96
CA GLN A 45 -18.64 7.52 14.36
C GLN A 45 -18.70 7.23 12.84
N SER A 46 -17.64 7.42 12.07
CA SER A 46 -17.63 7.31 10.61
C SER A 46 -16.62 6.32 10.04
N MET A 47 -15.63 5.89 10.80
CA MET A 47 -14.61 4.95 10.34
C MET A 47 -14.84 3.58 10.95
N THR A 48 -14.90 2.54 10.12
CA THR A 48 -14.99 1.15 10.56
C THR A 48 -13.80 0.35 10.05
N PHE A 49 -13.25 -0.50 10.90
CA PHE A 49 -12.19 -1.43 10.51
C PHE A 49 -12.47 -2.82 11.08
N ALA A 50 -11.92 -3.81 10.43
CA ALA A 50 -11.87 -5.19 10.91
C ALA A 50 -10.52 -5.80 10.57
N LEU A 51 -10.00 -6.67 11.44
CA LEU A 51 -8.76 -7.37 11.23
C LEU A 51 -9.01 -8.87 11.16
N ALA A 52 -8.53 -9.49 10.08
CA ALA A 52 -8.56 -10.95 9.92
C ALA A 52 -7.14 -11.50 9.86
N ARG A 53 -6.96 -12.67 10.44
CA ARG A 53 -5.69 -13.39 10.47
C ARG A 53 -5.85 -14.77 9.89
N VAL A 54 -4.93 -15.15 9.00
CA VAL A 54 -4.77 -16.54 8.57
C VAL A 54 -3.86 -17.25 9.55
N PRO A 55 -4.22 -18.45 10.03
CA PRO A 55 -3.30 -19.28 10.78
C PRO A 55 -2.02 -19.47 9.94
N HIS A 56 -0.87 -19.14 10.49
CA HIS A 56 0.40 -19.35 9.80
C HIS A 56 0.62 -20.86 9.65
N SER A 57 0.21 -21.42 8.51
CA SER A 57 0.92 -22.58 8.02
C SER A 57 2.30 -22.07 7.61
N ARG A 58 3.35 -22.62 8.18
CA ARG A 58 4.71 -22.51 7.60
C ARG A 58 4.70 -23.23 6.25
N GLY A 59 3.93 -22.67 5.28
CA GLY A 59 3.98 -23.10 3.89
C GLY A 59 5.38 -22.86 3.40
N GLN A 60 6.02 -23.91 2.92
CA GLN A 60 7.29 -23.85 2.23
C GLN A 60 7.21 -22.75 1.19
N ARG A 61 8.01 -21.70 1.38
CA ARG A 61 8.24 -20.68 0.35
C ARG A 61 8.72 -21.43 -0.89
N PRO A 62 8.13 -21.20 -2.08
CA PRO A 62 8.61 -21.81 -3.30
C PRO A 62 10.11 -21.58 -3.40
N GLY A 63 10.88 -22.65 -3.48
CA GLY A 63 12.35 -22.60 -3.48
C GLY A 63 12.84 -21.74 -4.64
N ARG A 64 13.55 -20.70 -4.31
CA ARG A 64 14.25 -19.82 -5.25
C ARG A 64 15.52 -20.53 -5.69
N LYS A 65 15.74 -20.67 -6.99
CA LYS A 65 16.95 -21.30 -7.55
C LYS A 65 18.22 -20.44 -7.41
N ASP A 66 18.08 -19.15 -7.00
CA ASP A 66 19.22 -18.25 -6.74
C ASP A 66 19.13 -17.72 -5.31
N GLY A 67 20.13 -18.02 -4.50
CA GLY A 67 20.15 -17.99 -3.02
C GLY A 67 20.12 -16.62 -2.31
N GLY A 68 19.57 -15.55 -2.90
CA GLY A 68 19.45 -14.23 -2.26
C GLY A 68 18.05 -13.96 -1.70
N LYS A 69 17.96 -13.26 -0.55
CA LYS A 69 16.68 -12.74 -0.05
C LYS A 69 16.14 -11.67 -1.00
N PRO A 70 14.82 -11.61 -1.27
CA PRO A 70 14.25 -10.49 -2.02
C PRO A 70 14.49 -9.18 -1.27
N GLY A 71 14.71 -8.11 -2.00
CA GLY A 71 14.63 -6.75 -1.46
C GLY A 71 13.21 -6.38 -1.07
N THR A 72 13.04 -5.22 -0.46
CA THR A 72 11.76 -4.69 -0.02
C THR A 72 11.24 -3.65 -1.00
N VAL A 73 9.95 -3.67 -1.31
CA VAL A 73 9.27 -2.55 -1.96
C VAL A 73 8.62 -1.68 -0.87
N THR A 74 9.06 -0.44 -0.76
CA THR A 74 8.42 0.56 0.11
C THR A 74 7.63 1.53 -0.75
N VAL A 75 6.31 1.64 -0.53
CA VAL A 75 5.45 2.62 -1.22
C VAL A 75 5.32 3.84 -0.31
N ALA A 76 5.82 4.99 -0.73
CA ALA A 76 5.92 6.17 0.10
C ALA A 76 5.15 7.37 -0.49
N GLY A 77 4.34 8.01 0.34
CA GLY A 77 3.61 9.22 0.00
C GLY A 77 4.45 10.48 0.18
N LEU A 78 4.55 11.29 -0.87
CA LEU A 78 5.27 12.56 -0.86
C LEU A 78 4.40 13.76 -0.41
N GLY A 79 3.16 13.52 0.03
CA GLY A 79 2.25 14.60 0.39
C GLY A 79 2.04 15.58 -0.77
N SER A 80 2.21 16.87 -0.50
CA SER A 80 2.16 17.93 -1.53
C SER A 80 3.35 17.91 -2.51
N GLY A 81 4.41 17.18 -2.19
CA GLY A 81 5.68 17.25 -2.89
C GLY A 81 6.59 18.40 -2.44
N GLN A 82 6.10 19.32 -1.61
CA GLN A 82 6.95 20.36 -1.02
C GLN A 82 7.85 19.75 0.07
N PRO A 83 9.08 20.22 0.23
CA PRO A 83 10.05 19.64 1.16
C PRO A 83 9.54 19.49 2.60
N ASP A 84 8.78 20.46 3.08
CA ASP A 84 8.16 20.51 4.42
C ASP A 84 6.85 19.69 4.51
N GLY A 85 6.27 19.33 3.38
CA GLY A 85 5.07 18.47 3.28
C GLY A 85 5.38 16.98 3.17
N ILE A 86 6.64 16.59 2.99
CA ILE A 86 7.07 15.19 2.93
C ILE A 86 7.42 14.71 4.34
N THR A 87 6.82 13.60 4.77
CA THR A 87 7.10 13.06 6.10
C THR A 87 8.57 12.63 6.24
N PRO A 88 9.18 12.76 7.43
CA PRO A 88 10.55 12.28 7.67
C PRO A 88 10.73 10.80 7.34
N GLU A 89 9.68 9.99 7.55
CA GLU A 89 9.69 8.57 7.24
C GLU A 89 9.72 8.30 5.73
N ALA A 90 8.98 9.07 4.93
CA ALA A 90 9.01 8.99 3.48
C ALA A 90 10.39 9.41 2.92
N LEU A 91 10.97 10.49 3.43
CA LEU A 91 12.33 10.90 3.07
C LEU A 91 13.36 9.83 3.40
N LYS A 92 13.24 9.19 4.58
CA LYS A 92 14.10 8.08 4.99
C LYS A 92 13.95 6.89 4.03
N ALA A 93 12.73 6.51 3.67
CA ALA A 93 12.47 5.42 2.74
C ALA A 93 13.13 5.66 1.37
N VAL A 94 13.05 6.88 0.84
CA VAL A 94 13.72 7.27 -0.40
C VAL A 94 15.26 7.19 -0.25
N ARG A 95 15.81 7.71 0.85
CA ARG A 95 17.27 7.72 1.07
C ARG A 95 17.87 6.34 1.19
N GLU A 96 17.17 5.41 1.87
CA GLU A 96 17.66 4.05 2.15
C GLU A 96 17.45 3.07 0.98
N SER A 97 16.68 3.44 -0.04
CA SER A 97 16.45 2.59 -1.21
C SER A 97 17.60 2.67 -2.23
N GLY A 98 17.89 1.57 -2.91
CA GLY A 98 18.83 1.52 -4.03
C GLY A 98 18.21 1.98 -5.34
N ALA A 99 16.90 1.76 -5.49
CA ALA A 99 16.11 2.23 -6.62
C ALA A 99 14.90 3.03 -6.18
N VAL A 100 14.49 4.00 -7.00
CA VAL A 100 13.28 4.78 -6.78
C VAL A 100 12.41 4.71 -8.02
N ALA A 101 11.15 4.34 -7.85
CA ALA A 101 10.16 4.26 -8.92
C ALA A 101 9.08 5.33 -8.72
N GLY A 102 8.70 6.04 -9.78
CA GLY A 102 7.69 7.08 -9.68
C GLY A 102 7.23 7.63 -11.02
N TYR A 103 6.14 8.38 -11.00
CA TYR A 103 5.77 9.26 -12.09
C TYR A 103 6.77 10.41 -12.20
N THR A 104 7.14 10.79 -13.41
CA THR A 104 8.18 11.81 -13.67
C THR A 104 8.02 13.06 -12.80
N THR A 105 6.82 13.63 -12.74
CA THR A 105 6.54 14.83 -11.92
C THR A 105 6.80 14.61 -10.42
N TYR A 106 6.50 13.42 -9.89
CA TYR A 106 6.74 13.12 -8.47
C TYR A 106 8.22 12.92 -8.17
N LEU A 107 8.95 12.36 -9.12
CA LEU A 107 10.41 12.22 -9.03
C LEU A 107 11.10 13.59 -9.05
N ASP A 108 10.54 14.57 -9.77
CA ASP A 108 11.08 15.93 -9.80
C ASP A 108 11.05 16.60 -8.42
N TYR A 109 10.03 16.32 -7.59
CA TYR A 109 9.95 16.85 -6.22
C TYR A 109 11.11 16.40 -5.33
N ILE A 110 11.68 15.24 -5.61
CA ILE A 110 12.75 14.64 -4.83
C ILE A 110 14.05 14.45 -5.63
N ARG A 111 14.19 15.13 -6.76
CA ARG A 111 15.33 15.00 -7.70
C ARG A 111 16.70 15.00 -6.99
N PRO A 112 16.97 15.89 -6.02
CA PRO A 112 18.25 15.90 -5.32
C PRO A 112 18.55 14.61 -4.53
N LEU A 113 17.51 13.85 -4.13
CA LEU A 113 17.65 12.60 -3.39
C LEU A 113 17.89 11.39 -4.29
N LEU A 114 17.81 11.56 -5.61
CA LEU A 114 17.94 10.49 -6.59
C LEU A 114 19.40 10.27 -7.04
N ALA A 115 20.31 11.13 -6.63
CA ALA A 115 21.73 11.00 -6.99
C ALA A 115 22.29 9.63 -6.59
N GLY A 116 22.91 8.93 -7.54
CA GLY A 116 23.48 7.59 -7.32
C GLY A 116 22.46 6.44 -7.20
N LYS A 117 21.17 6.70 -7.40
CA LYS A 117 20.11 5.69 -7.36
C LYS A 117 19.66 5.29 -8.76
N ARG A 118 19.21 4.05 -8.89
CA ARG A 118 18.51 3.62 -10.09
C ARG A 118 17.09 4.21 -10.11
N VAL A 119 16.75 4.93 -11.17
CA VAL A 119 15.43 5.54 -11.33
C VAL A 119 14.58 4.71 -12.30
N ILE A 120 13.38 4.36 -11.87
CA ILE A 120 12.35 3.68 -12.66
C ILE A 120 11.22 4.67 -12.87
N GLU A 121 11.33 5.44 -13.93
CA GLU A 121 10.34 6.47 -14.22
C GLU A 121 9.44 6.07 -15.38
N SER A 122 8.20 6.52 -15.34
CA SER A 122 7.28 6.44 -16.46
C SER A 122 6.35 7.64 -16.46
N GLY A 123 5.81 7.94 -17.63
CA GLY A 123 4.78 8.95 -17.81
C GLY A 123 3.44 8.51 -17.23
N MET A 124 2.41 9.31 -17.52
CA MET A 124 1.02 9.00 -17.17
C MET A 124 0.58 7.68 -17.83
N ARG A 125 -0.29 6.92 -17.15
CA ARG A 125 -0.78 5.59 -17.58
C ARG A 125 0.30 4.48 -17.59
N GLY A 126 1.47 4.72 -17.00
CA GLY A 126 2.54 3.74 -16.85
C GLY A 126 2.58 3.07 -15.47
N GLU A 127 1.47 3.10 -14.71
CA GLU A 127 1.40 2.64 -13.32
C GLU A 127 1.72 1.16 -13.19
N ILE A 128 1.08 0.32 -14.01
CA ILE A 128 1.27 -1.14 -13.99
C ILE A 128 2.71 -1.50 -14.34
N GLU A 129 3.25 -0.92 -15.40
CA GLU A 129 4.63 -1.16 -15.83
C GLU A 129 5.63 -0.75 -14.75
N ARG A 130 5.46 0.44 -14.18
CA ARG A 130 6.32 0.98 -13.12
C ARG A 130 6.30 0.10 -11.86
N CYS A 131 5.10 -0.30 -11.41
CA CYS A 131 4.95 -1.18 -10.26
C CYS A 131 5.52 -2.57 -10.52
N THR A 132 5.32 -3.12 -11.72
CA THR A 132 5.91 -4.40 -12.15
C THR A 132 7.44 -4.34 -12.12
N LYS A 133 8.04 -3.32 -12.72
CA LYS A 133 9.51 -3.12 -12.71
C LYS A 133 10.07 -2.96 -11.29
N ALA A 134 9.34 -2.30 -10.39
CA ALA A 134 9.73 -2.17 -8.99
C ALA A 134 9.72 -3.53 -8.28
N LEU A 135 8.68 -4.34 -8.47
CA LEU A 135 8.59 -5.69 -7.91
C LEU A 135 9.64 -6.63 -8.49
N GLU A 136 9.90 -6.57 -9.80
CA GLU A 136 10.98 -7.34 -10.45
C GLU A 136 12.36 -6.99 -9.87
N ALA A 137 12.63 -5.71 -9.62
CA ALA A 137 13.85 -5.27 -8.99
C ALA A 137 13.99 -5.84 -7.57
N ALA A 138 12.91 -5.81 -6.80
CA ALA A 138 12.89 -6.39 -5.47
C ALA A 138 13.06 -7.93 -5.49
N VAL A 139 12.51 -8.62 -6.48
CA VAL A 139 12.79 -10.05 -6.69
C VAL A 139 14.28 -10.31 -6.85
N ARG A 140 15.01 -9.42 -7.51
CA ARG A 140 16.48 -9.52 -7.67
C ARG A 140 17.28 -9.14 -6.41
N GLY A 141 16.63 -8.73 -5.33
CA GLY A 141 17.25 -8.38 -4.05
C GLY A 141 17.45 -6.88 -3.83
N GLU A 142 16.97 -6.02 -4.72
CA GLU A 142 17.11 -4.57 -4.62
C GLU A 142 16.01 -3.95 -3.74
N ASN A 143 16.37 -3.06 -2.81
CA ASN A 143 15.38 -2.27 -2.08
C ASN A 143 14.88 -1.14 -2.95
N VAL A 144 13.57 -1.09 -3.18
CA VAL A 144 12.94 -0.13 -4.08
C VAL A 144 11.94 0.73 -3.30
N CYS A 145 12.01 2.05 -3.49
CA CYS A 145 10.98 2.97 -3.02
C CYS A 145 10.08 3.38 -4.20
N VAL A 146 8.80 3.08 -4.12
CA VAL A 146 7.78 3.57 -5.07
C VAL A 146 7.17 4.83 -4.49
N VAL A 147 7.34 5.97 -5.16
CA VAL A 147 6.84 7.25 -4.67
C VAL A 147 5.54 7.66 -5.36
N THR A 148 4.63 8.25 -4.58
CA THR A 148 3.36 8.81 -5.06
C THR A 148 3.14 10.20 -4.47
N SER A 149 2.29 11.02 -5.10
CA SER A 149 1.77 12.21 -4.42
C SER A 149 0.78 11.81 -3.32
N GLY A 150 0.50 12.70 -2.40
CA GLY A 150 -0.46 12.48 -1.31
C GLY A 150 -0.09 11.28 -0.44
N ASP A 151 -1.06 10.41 -0.22
CA ASP A 151 -0.94 9.15 0.53
C ASP A 151 -1.00 7.94 -0.41
N PRO A 152 -0.12 6.93 -0.25
CA PRO A 152 -0.07 5.76 -1.14
C PRO A 152 -1.33 4.89 -1.11
N GLY A 153 -2.09 4.92 -0.02
CA GLY A 153 -3.32 4.15 0.15
C GLY A 153 -4.58 4.85 -0.36
N VAL A 154 -4.49 6.14 -0.71
CA VAL A 154 -5.63 6.94 -1.15
C VAL A 154 -5.56 7.19 -2.66
N LEU A 155 -6.28 6.37 -3.43
CA LEU A 155 -6.33 6.44 -4.90
C LEU A 155 -4.93 6.42 -5.56
N ALA A 156 -4.00 5.63 -5.00
CA ALA A 156 -2.60 5.65 -5.38
C ALA A 156 -1.98 4.24 -5.49
N MET A 157 -0.64 4.13 -5.51
CA MET A 157 0.08 2.93 -5.95
C MET A 157 0.07 1.75 -4.96
N ALA A 158 -0.28 1.95 -3.68
CA ALA A 158 -0.19 0.86 -2.70
C ALA A 158 -1.12 -0.31 -3.06
N GLY A 159 -2.35 -0.03 -3.47
CA GLY A 159 -3.31 -1.05 -3.91
C GLY A 159 -2.77 -1.87 -5.09
N LEU A 160 -2.25 -1.19 -6.12
CA LEU A 160 -1.70 -1.84 -7.31
C LEU A 160 -0.46 -2.70 -7.01
N ILE A 161 0.43 -2.25 -6.12
CA ILE A 161 1.60 -3.06 -5.69
C ILE A 161 1.14 -4.34 -5.00
N TYR A 162 0.14 -4.26 -4.12
CA TYR A 162 -0.41 -5.45 -3.47
C TYR A 162 -1.11 -6.37 -4.47
N GLU A 163 -1.93 -5.84 -5.37
CA GLU A 163 -2.60 -6.62 -6.41
C GLU A 163 -1.60 -7.40 -7.27
N LEU A 164 -0.59 -6.74 -7.82
CA LEU A 164 0.46 -7.39 -8.61
C LEU A 164 1.24 -8.43 -7.79
N ARG A 165 1.55 -8.13 -6.52
CA ARG A 165 2.21 -9.07 -5.62
C ARG A 165 1.38 -10.34 -5.40
N PHE A 166 0.07 -10.22 -5.32
CA PHE A 166 -0.82 -11.36 -5.06
C PHE A 166 -1.17 -12.14 -6.32
N THR A 167 -1.38 -11.47 -7.43
CA THR A 167 -1.75 -12.11 -8.69
C THR A 167 -0.55 -12.74 -9.42
N THR A 168 0.67 -12.28 -9.13
CA THR A 168 1.89 -12.76 -9.81
C THR A 168 2.74 -13.60 -8.87
N LYS A 169 2.80 -14.92 -9.10
CA LYS A 169 3.55 -15.88 -8.26
C LYS A 169 5.01 -15.47 -8.01
N ALA A 170 5.66 -14.89 -9.00
CA ALA A 170 7.06 -14.45 -8.90
C ALA A 170 7.24 -13.34 -7.82
N PHE A 171 6.22 -12.56 -7.53
CA PHE A 171 6.27 -11.45 -6.58
C PHE A 171 5.80 -11.81 -5.17
N ALA A 172 5.21 -12.98 -4.97
CA ALA A 172 4.58 -13.40 -3.71
C ALA A 172 5.50 -13.30 -2.48
N SER A 173 6.81 -13.49 -2.66
CA SER A 173 7.80 -13.44 -1.58
C SER A 173 8.36 -12.04 -1.30
N VAL A 174 8.02 -11.02 -2.12
CA VAL A 174 8.54 -9.65 -1.96
C VAL A 174 7.90 -9.00 -0.73
N PRO A 175 8.68 -8.55 0.28
CA PRO A 175 8.15 -7.75 1.36
C PRO A 175 7.67 -6.40 0.84
N VAL A 176 6.47 -6.00 1.23
CA VAL A 176 5.91 -4.68 0.89
C VAL A 176 5.65 -3.90 2.18
N ARG A 177 6.06 -2.64 2.19
CA ARG A 177 5.82 -1.67 3.26
C ARG A 177 5.17 -0.43 2.67
N VAL A 178 4.21 0.15 3.39
CA VAL A 178 3.59 1.41 3.02
C VAL A 178 3.96 2.47 4.04
N VAL A 179 4.40 3.62 3.56
CA VAL A 179 4.73 4.81 4.36
C VAL A 179 3.73 5.89 4.00
N PRO A 180 2.83 6.30 4.92
CA PRO A 180 1.79 7.25 4.63
C PRO A 180 2.34 8.65 4.32
N GLY A 181 1.53 9.42 3.60
CA GLY A 181 1.75 10.84 3.31
C GLY A 181 0.50 11.66 3.59
N VAL A 182 0.60 12.97 3.54
CA VAL A 182 -0.56 13.85 3.73
C VAL A 182 -1.41 13.83 2.46
N THR A 183 -2.68 13.45 2.58
CA THR A 183 -3.59 13.35 1.43
C THR A 183 -3.91 14.73 0.84
N ALA A 184 -4.19 14.80 -0.46
CA ALA A 184 -4.63 16.02 -1.12
C ALA A 184 -5.89 16.60 -0.48
N ALA A 185 -6.82 15.76 -0.05
CA ALA A 185 -8.05 16.18 0.64
C ALA A 185 -7.74 16.89 1.97
N SER A 186 -6.83 16.34 2.79
CA SER A 186 -6.43 16.98 4.05
C SER A 186 -5.70 18.32 3.80
N LEU A 187 -4.85 18.36 2.77
CA LEU A 187 -4.15 19.60 2.40
C LEU A 187 -5.11 20.68 1.92
N ALA A 188 -6.05 20.32 1.03
CA ALA A 188 -7.05 21.25 0.51
C ALA A 188 -7.95 21.76 1.64
N ALA A 189 -8.46 20.87 2.50
CA ALA A 189 -9.29 21.23 3.62
C ALA A 189 -8.58 22.21 4.58
N ALA A 190 -7.32 21.93 4.91
CA ALA A 190 -6.52 22.83 5.75
C ALA A 190 -6.30 24.21 5.10
N ALA A 191 -6.02 24.24 3.78
CA ALA A 191 -5.79 25.49 3.06
C ALA A 191 -7.01 26.42 3.03
N VAL A 192 -8.24 25.87 3.02
CA VAL A 192 -9.48 26.66 2.99
C VAL A 192 -10.19 26.73 4.36
N GLY A 193 -9.59 26.15 5.41
CA GLY A 193 -10.17 26.14 6.75
C GLY A 193 -11.45 25.29 6.86
N ALA A 194 -11.61 24.28 6.02
CA ALA A 194 -12.76 23.38 6.04
C ALA A 194 -12.52 22.17 6.96
N PRO A 195 -13.25 22.03 8.08
CA PRO A 195 -13.08 20.88 8.96
C PRO A 195 -13.65 19.62 8.32
N LEU A 196 -12.93 18.49 8.44
CA LEU A 196 -13.31 17.17 7.89
C LEU A 196 -14.05 16.30 8.92
N GLN A 197 -14.44 16.85 10.07
CA GLN A 197 -15.03 16.09 11.18
C GLN A 197 -16.35 15.39 10.85
N ASN A 198 -17.08 15.87 9.85
CA ASN A 198 -18.37 15.32 9.42
C ASN A 198 -18.27 14.51 8.12
N GLY A 199 -17.05 14.20 7.67
CA GLY A 199 -16.77 13.51 6.43
C GLY A 199 -16.57 14.45 5.23
N TYR A 200 -16.46 13.84 4.06
CA TYR A 200 -16.38 14.56 2.79
C TYR A 200 -17.78 14.64 2.18
N ALA A 201 -18.26 15.83 1.91
CA ALA A 201 -19.50 16.09 1.17
C ALA A 201 -19.19 16.49 -0.26
#